data_970e52b81788cf718e29284ed5a698d7
#
_entry.id   970e52b81788cf718e29284ed5a698d7
#
_cell.length_a   1.000
_cell.length_b   1.000
_cell.length_c   1.000
_cell.angle_alpha   90.00
_cell.angle_beta   90.00
_cell.angle_gamma   90.00
#
_symmetry.space_group_name_H-M   'P 1'
#
loop_
_entity.id
_entity.type
_entity.pdbx_description
1 polymer ?
#
loop_
_entity_poly.entity_id
_entity_poly.type
_entity_poly.pdbx_seq_one_letter_code
_entity_poly.pdbx_strand_id
1 'polypeptide(L)'
;FVKVDEHMTDHNFDYLIGDKENVIDENGDEVNRLEYRKIVLEKLNTKLKTELKMKSASLDDWLISRQRFWGAPIPIIHCPEHGAVPVPEHDLPVVLPETVDYNTSGKMESPLANNADFVNCKCPICGKSSQRETDTMDTFVDSSFYFNRYLSENCDSNLMGNLTPEEISNVLPVHLYIGELE
;
A
#
# COMPACT_ATOMS: atom_id res chain seq x y z
N PHE A 1 -21.06 -8.31 15.29
CA PHE A 1 -20.12 -8.68 16.36
C PHE A 1 -18.72 -8.53 15.79
N VAL A 2 -18.09 -7.40 16.03
CA VAL A 2 -16.66 -7.25 15.73
C VAL A 2 -15.94 -8.07 16.79
N LYS A 3 -15.39 -9.21 16.40
CA LYS A 3 -14.38 -9.88 17.22
C LYS A 3 -13.16 -8.95 17.16
N VAL A 4 -12.98 -8.16 18.20
CA VAL A 4 -11.75 -7.39 18.36
C VAL A 4 -10.67 -8.43 18.62
N ASP A 5 -9.92 -8.76 17.59
CA ASP A 5 -8.82 -9.70 17.70
C ASP A 5 -7.75 -9.09 18.62
N GLU A 6 -7.05 -9.94 19.38
CA GLU A 6 -5.93 -9.54 20.24
C GLU A 6 -4.79 -8.84 19.45
N HIS A 7 -4.87 -8.87 18.12
CA HIS A 7 -3.92 -8.28 17.18
C HIS A 7 -4.35 -6.93 16.58
N MET A 8 -5.44 -6.31 17.07
CA MET A 8 -5.71 -4.91 16.70
C MET A 8 -4.62 -4.03 17.29
N THR A 9 -3.62 -3.76 16.47
CA THR A 9 -2.53 -2.85 16.78
C THR A 9 -3.03 -1.42 16.83
N ASP A 10 -2.35 -0.54 17.53
CA ASP A 10 -2.64 0.91 17.55
C ASP A 10 -2.79 1.50 16.14
N HIS A 11 -2.06 0.97 15.15
CA HIS A 11 -2.16 1.39 13.75
C HIS A 11 -3.51 1.11 13.10
N ASN A 12 -4.16 -0.01 13.40
CA ASN A 12 -5.49 -0.28 12.84
C ASN A 12 -6.53 0.69 13.39
N PHE A 13 -6.33 1.15 14.63
CA PHE A 13 -7.20 2.16 15.22
C PHE A 13 -6.90 3.56 14.66
N ASP A 14 -5.63 3.87 14.40
CA ASP A 14 -5.20 5.13 13.79
C ASP A 14 -5.70 5.27 12.34
N TYR A 15 -5.75 4.18 11.59
CA TYR A 15 -6.30 4.16 10.25
C TYR A 15 -7.80 4.52 10.23
N LEU A 16 -8.55 4.09 11.24
CA LEU A 16 -9.99 4.40 11.36
C LEU A 16 -10.25 5.85 11.78
N ILE A 17 -9.35 6.46 12.55
CA ILE A 17 -9.53 7.80 13.12
C ILE A 17 -8.70 8.86 12.38
N GLY A 18 -7.72 8.44 11.59
CA GLY A 18 -6.76 9.30 10.88
C GLY A 18 -5.69 9.90 11.82
N ASP A 19 -4.77 10.67 11.22
CA ASP A 19 -3.62 11.26 11.93
C ASP A 19 -3.95 12.53 12.73
N LYS A 20 -5.23 12.82 12.94
CA LYS A 20 -5.64 14.01 13.69
C LYS A 20 -5.35 13.83 15.18
N GLU A 21 -4.74 14.85 15.77
CA GLU A 21 -4.48 14.89 17.22
C GLU A 21 -5.77 14.87 18.02
N ASN A 22 -6.86 15.47 17.48
CA ASN A 22 -8.18 15.53 18.07
C ASN A 22 -9.20 14.83 17.17
N VAL A 23 -10.22 14.25 17.79
CA VAL A 23 -11.34 13.57 17.15
C VAL A 23 -12.65 14.10 17.74
N ILE A 24 -13.75 13.94 17.00
CA ILE A 24 -15.08 14.27 17.49
C ILE A 24 -15.66 13.04 18.20
N ASP A 25 -16.08 13.21 19.44
CA ASP A 25 -16.71 12.16 20.22
C ASP A 25 -18.19 11.93 19.85
N GLU A 26 -18.85 10.98 20.50
CA GLU A 26 -20.27 10.66 20.28
C GLU A 26 -21.24 11.79 20.64
N ASN A 27 -20.80 12.81 21.39
CA ASN A 27 -21.59 13.98 21.77
C ASN A 27 -21.39 15.15 20.81
N GLY A 28 -20.43 15.03 19.88
CA GLY A 28 -20.01 16.08 18.96
C GLY A 28 -18.93 17.00 19.53
N ASP A 29 -18.30 16.63 20.64
CA ASP A 29 -17.24 17.40 21.28
C ASP A 29 -15.87 17.00 20.72
N GLU A 30 -14.99 17.99 20.53
CA GLU A 30 -13.62 17.76 20.10
C GLU A 30 -12.78 17.30 21.31
N VAL A 31 -12.26 16.08 21.24
CA VAL A 31 -11.47 15.44 22.30
C VAL A 31 -10.12 14.95 21.79
N ASN A 32 -9.13 14.90 22.67
CA ASN A 32 -7.82 14.34 22.32
C ASN A 32 -7.95 12.84 21.98
N ARG A 33 -7.35 12.42 20.87
CA ARG A 33 -7.42 11.07 20.35
C ARG A 33 -7.02 9.99 21.35
N LEU A 34 -5.93 10.21 22.10
CA LEU A 34 -5.45 9.22 23.08
C LEU A 34 -6.40 9.10 24.28
N GLU A 35 -7.01 10.20 24.66
CA GLU A 35 -7.99 10.23 25.75
C GLU A 35 -9.31 9.56 25.35
N TYR A 36 -9.77 9.82 24.12
CA TYR A 36 -10.92 9.15 23.55
C TYR A 36 -10.73 7.63 23.44
N ARG A 37 -9.55 7.17 23.05
CA ARG A 37 -9.21 5.74 23.03
C ARG A 37 -9.36 5.07 24.40
N LYS A 38 -8.92 5.72 25.46
CA LYS A 38 -9.07 5.18 26.82
C LYS A 38 -10.56 5.06 27.19
N ILE A 39 -11.36 6.08 26.88
CA ILE A 39 -12.80 6.07 27.13
C ILE A 39 -13.48 4.93 26.35
N VAL A 40 -13.15 4.76 25.07
CA VAL A 40 -13.69 3.68 24.24
C VAL A 40 -13.30 2.32 24.79
N LEU A 41 -12.04 2.16 25.19
CA LEU A 41 -11.53 0.90 25.77
C LEU A 41 -12.28 0.54 27.07
N GLU A 42 -12.50 1.48 27.94
CA GLU A 42 -13.26 1.26 29.20
C GLU A 42 -14.72 0.88 28.91
N LYS A 43 -15.37 1.57 27.95
CA LYS A 43 -16.72 1.22 27.50
C LYS A 43 -16.78 -0.19 26.93
N LEU A 44 -15.80 -0.56 26.10
CA LEU A 44 -15.71 -1.90 25.53
C LEU A 44 -15.48 -2.97 26.60
N ASN A 45 -14.58 -2.73 27.53
CA ASN A 45 -14.32 -3.66 28.65
C ASN A 45 -15.58 -3.89 29.49
N THR A 46 -16.30 -2.84 29.79
CA THR A 46 -17.56 -2.91 30.53
C THR A 46 -18.63 -3.67 29.75
N LYS A 47 -18.78 -3.37 28.46
CA LYS A 47 -19.80 -3.98 27.61
C LYS A 47 -19.54 -5.45 27.33
N LEU A 48 -18.29 -5.79 27.05
CA LEU A 48 -17.88 -7.16 26.69
C LEU A 48 -17.52 -8.04 27.90
N LYS A 49 -17.46 -7.43 29.09
CA LYS A 49 -17.00 -8.11 30.32
C LYS A 49 -15.64 -8.77 30.16
N THR A 50 -14.72 -8.07 29.50
CA THR A 50 -13.36 -8.52 29.20
C THR A 50 -12.36 -7.52 29.74
N GLU A 51 -11.11 -7.91 29.79
CA GLU A 51 -9.99 -7.03 30.15
C GLU A 51 -9.12 -6.79 28.92
N LEU A 52 -9.62 -5.90 28.02
CA LEU A 52 -8.84 -5.42 26.90
C LEU A 52 -7.82 -4.40 27.39
N LYS A 53 -6.62 -4.46 26.86
CA LYS A 53 -5.51 -3.54 27.18
C LYS A 53 -5.01 -2.90 25.89
N MET A 54 -4.66 -1.62 25.97
CA MET A 54 -3.91 -0.99 24.90
C MET A 54 -2.53 -1.63 24.83
N LYS A 55 -2.14 -2.07 23.65
CA LYS A 55 -0.79 -2.58 23.36
C LYS A 55 -0.15 -1.69 22.31
N SER A 56 1.01 -1.15 22.64
CA SER A 56 1.85 -0.51 21.62
C SER A 56 2.49 -1.60 20.78
N ALA A 57 2.29 -1.56 19.49
CA ALA A 57 3.00 -2.41 18.55
C ALA A 57 4.03 -1.56 17.82
N SER A 58 5.28 -2.00 17.85
CA SER A 58 6.31 -1.50 16.96
C SER A 58 6.22 -2.33 15.68
N LEU A 59 5.98 -1.69 14.54
CA LEU A 59 6.17 -2.34 13.26
C LEU A 59 7.65 -2.20 12.89
N ASP A 60 8.27 -3.32 12.59
CA ASP A 60 9.60 -3.31 12.04
C ASP A 60 9.54 -2.83 10.58
N ASP A 61 10.51 -2.02 10.18
CA ASP A 61 10.68 -1.63 8.79
C ASP A 61 10.95 -2.86 7.94
N TRP A 62 10.38 -2.91 6.73
CA TRP A 62 10.62 -3.94 5.75
C TRP A 62 10.93 -3.34 4.39
N LEU A 63 11.77 -4.04 3.62
CA LEU A 63 12.10 -3.62 2.27
C LEU A 63 10.93 -3.92 1.34
N ILE A 64 10.48 -2.89 0.61
CA ILE A 64 9.41 -3.04 -0.38
C ILE A 64 9.88 -3.81 -1.62
N SER A 65 11.17 -3.75 -1.94
CA SER A 65 11.73 -4.34 -3.17
C SER A 65 11.91 -5.84 -3.07
N ARG A 66 11.66 -6.55 -4.20
CA ARG A 66 11.85 -7.97 -4.37
C ARG A 66 12.55 -8.25 -5.70
N GLN A 67 13.52 -9.15 -5.69
CA GLN A 67 14.26 -9.63 -6.86
C GLN A 67 13.47 -10.72 -7.58
N ARG A 68 12.31 -10.33 -8.13
CA ARG A 68 11.35 -11.21 -8.78
C ARG A 68 10.90 -10.61 -10.11
N PHE A 69 10.38 -11.44 -11.01
CA PHE A 69 9.82 -10.97 -12.28
C PHE A 69 8.30 -10.78 -12.25
N TRP A 70 7.68 -10.97 -11.10
CA TRP A 70 6.25 -10.72 -10.86
C TRP A 70 6.06 -9.68 -9.76
N GLY A 71 4.86 -9.13 -9.64
CA GLY A 71 4.53 -8.02 -8.76
C GLY A 71 4.60 -6.68 -9.48
N ALA A 72 4.20 -5.61 -8.84
CA ALA A 72 4.23 -4.27 -9.43
C ALA A 72 5.66 -3.78 -9.61
N PRO A 73 6.09 -3.40 -10.83
CA PRO A 73 7.40 -2.80 -11.04
C PRO A 73 7.56 -1.51 -10.25
N ILE A 74 8.73 -1.28 -9.70
CA ILE A 74 9.06 -0.01 -9.04
C ILE A 74 9.30 1.05 -10.11
N PRO A 75 8.51 2.14 -10.19
CA PRO A 75 8.54 3.09 -11.30
C PRO A 75 9.70 4.10 -11.17
N ILE A 76 10.93 3.60 -11.11
CA ILE A 76 12.15 4.40 -10.98
C ILE A 76 13.10 4.12 -12.14
N ILE A 77 13.79 5.18 -12.58
CA ILE A 77 14.84 5.15 -13.58
C ILE A 77 16.14 5.63 -12.93
N HIS A 78 17.19 4.85 -13.03
CA HIS A 78 18.52 5.20 -12.53
C HIS A 78 19.31 5.94 -13.59
N CYS A 79 19.43 7.25 -13.43
CA CYS A 79 20.20 8.09 -14.33
C CYS A 79 21.60 8.37 -13.75
N PRO A 80 22.66 8.26 -14.56
CA PRO A 80 24.02 8.56 -14.09
C PRO A 80 24.22 10.01 -13.57
N GLU A 81 23.41 10.95 -14.05
CA GLU A 81 23.51 12.37 -13.64
C GLU A 81 22.49 12.78 -12.57
N HIS A 82 21.27 12.22 -12.64
CA HIS A 82 20.17 12.63 -11.78
C HIS A 82 19.87 11.63 -10.64
N GLY A 83 20.57 10.49 -10.61
CA GLY A 83 20.28 9.42 -9.66
C GLY A 83 18.95 8.75 -9.93
N ALA A 84 18.18 8.49 -8.86
CA ALA A 84 16.86 7.87 -8.96
C ALA A 84 15.83 8.92 -9.42
N VAL A 85 15.22 8.68 -10.58
CA VAL A 85 14.23 9.55 -11.22
C VAL A 85 12.92 8.78 -11.37
N PRO A 86 11.77 9.31 -10.93
CA PRO A 86 10.48 8.65 -11.14
C PRO A 86 10.13 8.57 -12.62
N VAL A 87 9.48 7.48 -13.01
CA VAL A 87 8.86 7.35 -14.33
C VAL A 87 7.74 8.40 -14.43
N PRO A 88 7.66 9.19 -15.51
CA PRO A 88 6.60 10.16 -15.70
C PRO A 88 5.21 9.50 -15.65
N GLU A 89 4.24 10.23 -15.13
CA GLU A 89 2.89 9.70 -14.92
C GLU A 89 2.23 9.22 -16.23
N HIS A 90 2.49 9.91 -17.35
CA HIS A 90 1.97 9.54 -18.67
C HIS A 90 2.60 8.28 -19.27
N ASP A 91 3.73 7.80 -18.70
CA ASP A 91 4.41 6.57 -19.09
C ASP A 91 4.05 5.38 -18.15
N LEU A 92 3.14 5.60 -17.21
CA LEU A 92 2.62 4.54 -16.34
C LEU A 92 1.41 3.84 -17.00
N PRO A 93 1.19 2.56 -16.67
CA PRO A 93 1.99 1.70 -15.81
C PRO A 93 3.28 1.19 -16.46
N VAL A 94 4.31 0.91 -15.67
CA VAL A 94 5.45 0.14 -16.14
C VAL A 94 5.02 -1.31 -16.33
N VAL A 95 5.07 -1.80 -17.56
CA VAL A 95 4.61 -3.15 -17.92
C VAL A 95 5.77 -4.13 -17.87
N LEU A 96 5.55 -5.27 -17.20
CA LEU A 96 6.51 -6.37 -17.18
C LEU A 96 6.62 -7.06 -18.55
N PRO A 97 7.79 -7.56 -18.93
CA PRO A 97 7.95 -8.35 -20.16
C PRO A 97 7.21 -9.69 -20.03
N GLU A 98 6.66 -10.19 -21.14
CA GLU A 98 5.96 -11.48 -21.17
C GLU A 98 6.87 -12.67 -20.89
N THR A 99 8.14 -12.55 -21.24
CA THR A 99 9.14 -13.60 -21.07
C THR A 99 10.40 -13.06 -20.40
N VAL A 100 10.95 -13.84 -19.49
CA VAL A 100 12.15 -13.50 -18.73
C VAL A 100 13.09 -14.70 -18.74
N ASP A 101 14.38 -14.46 -18.92
CA ASP A 101 15.41 -15.48 -18.73
C ASP A 101 15.70 -15.64 -17.23
N TYR A 102 15.34 -16.80 -16.69
CA TYR A 102 15.56 -17.14 -15.28
C TYR A 102 17.00 -17.48 -14.94
N ASN A 103 17.87 -17.51 -15.92
CA ASN A 103 19.25 -17.97 -15.75
C ASN A 103 20.13 -16.85 -15.14
N THR A 104 19.95 -16.58 -13.87
CA THR A 104 20.65 -15.53 -13.13
C THR A 104 22.10 -15.88 -12.81
N SER A 105 22.62 -17.00 -13.32
CA SER A 105 24.02 -17.47 -13.10
C SER A 105 24.43 -17.50 -11.61
N GLY A 106 23.46 -17.76 -10.71
CA GLY A 106 23.71 -17.84 -9.27
C GLY A 106 23.86 -16.49 -8.57
N LYS A 107 23.61 -15.37 -9.24
CA LYS A 107 23.55 -14.03 -8.64
C LYS A 107 22.17 -13.80 -8.03
N MET A 108 22.15 -13.08 -6.91
CA MET A 108 20.91 -12.60 -6.28
C MET A 108 20.35 -11.34 -6.99
N GLU A 109 20.39 -11.33 -8.31
CA GLU A 109 19.86 -10.25 -9.13
C GLU A 109 18.45 -10.60 -9.62
N SER A 110 17.62 -9.60 -9.83
CA SER A 110 16.31 -9.80 -10.43
C SER A 110 16.44 -10.42 -11.83
N PRO A 111 15.62 -11.42 -12.19
CA PRO A 111 15.57 -11.94 -13.56
C PRO A 111 15.30 -10.86 -14.61
N LEU A 112 14.63 -9.77 -14.24
CA LEU A 112 14.38 -8.62 -15.12
C LEU A 112 15.66 -7.91 -15.54
N ALA A 113 16.74 -7.98 -14.73
CA ALA A 113 18.03 -7.37 -15.06
C ALA A 113 18.66 -7.94 -16.33
N ASN A 114 18.29 -9.17 -16.71
CA ASN A 114 18.78 -9.81 -17.93
C ASN A 114 17.99 -9.41 -19.19
N ASN A 115 16.87 -8.71 -19.04
CA ASN A 115 16.06 -8.27 -20.17
C ASN A 115 16.46 -6.85 -20.60
N ALA A 116 17.30 -6.77 -21.63
CA ALA A 116 17.84 -5.51 -22.13
C ALA A 116 16.74 -4.52 -22.60
N ASP A 117 15.65 -5.02 -23.17
CA ASP A 117 14.55 -4.18 -23.66
C ASP A 117 13.75 -3.57 -22.50
N PHE A 118 13.68 -4.27 -21.38
CA PHE A 118 13.05 -3.75 -20.15
C PHE A 118 13.97 -2.78 -19.43
N VAL A 119 15.25 -3.12 -19.27
CA VAL A 119 16.21 -2.35 -18.47
C VAL A 119 16.60 -1.04 -19.13
N ASN A 120 16.93 -1.08 -20.44
CA ASN A 120 17.48 0.09 -21.11
C ASN A 120 16.41 1.13 -21.42
N CYS A 121 16.58 2.31 -20.88
CA CYS A 121 15.65 3.42 -21.09
C CYS A 121 16.40 4.74 -21.21
N LYS A 122 15.66 5.82 -21.38
CA LYS A 122 16.18 7.18 -21.35
C LYS A 122 15.72 7.91 -20.11
N CYS A 123 16.59 8.70 -19.53
CA CYS A 123 16.22 9.59 -18.44
C CYS A 123 15.18 10.62 -18.92
N PRO A 124 14.03 10.77 -18.26
CA PRO A 124 12.99 11.74 -18.68
C PRO A 124 13.43 13.20 -18.51
N ILE A 125 14.46 13.45 -17.69
CA ILE A 125 14.97 14.81 -17.45
C ILE A 125 15.99 15.23 -18.51
N CYS A 126 17.00 14.39 -18.78
CA CYS A 126 18.13 14.77 -19.66
C CYS A 126 18.21 13.96 -20.95
N GLY A 127 17.39 12.95 -21.17
CA GLY A 127 17.38 12.12 -22.37
C GLY A 127 18.56 11.16 -22.51
N LYS A 128 19.50 11.12 -21.55
CA LYS A 128 20.66 10.22 -21.58
C LYS A 128 20.25 8.79 -21.34
N SER A 129 21.09 7.86 -21.81
CA SER A 129 20.96 6.44 -21.55
C SER A 129 20.96 6.17 -20.04
N SER A 130 19.99 5.46 -19.59
CA SER A 130 19.70 5.17 -18.19
C SER A 130 19.16 3.76 -18.05
N GLN A 131 19.01 3.29 -16.82
CA GLN A 131 18.51 1.95 -16.55
C GLN A 131 17.24 2.03 -15.71
N ARG A 132 16.25 1.22 -16.09
CA ARG A 132 15.04 1.05 -15.27
C ARG A 132 15.37 0.21 -14.04
N GLU A 133 14.66 0.49 -12.94
CA GLU A 133 14.67 -0.38 -11.77
C GLU A 133 14.18 -1.79 -12.15
N THR A 134 14.88 -2.81 -11.70
CA THR A 134 14.57 -4.21 -12.01
C THR A 134 13.94 -4.97 -10.87
N ASP A 135 13.91 -4.39 -9.68
CA ASP A 135 13.16 -4.95 -8.57
C ASP A 135 11.67 -4.66 -8.74
N THR A 136 10.84 -5.57 -8.26
CA THR A 136 9.40 -5.37 -8.15
C THR A 136 9.01 -5.11 -6.70
N MET A 137 7.83 -4.57 -6.48
CA MET A 137 7.28 -4.42 -5.15
C MET A 137 6.87 -5.79 -4.60
N ASP A 138 6.88 -5.91 -3.26
CA ASP A 138 6.26 -7.04 -2.60
C ASP A 138 4.79 -7.18 -3.05
N THR A 139 4.35 -8.39 -3.31
CA THR A 139 2.98 -8.66 -3.77
C THR A 139 1.92 -8.25 -2.76
N PHE A 140 2.30 -8.08 -1.49
CA PHE A 140 1.43 -7.50 -0.47
C PHE A 140 0.97 -6.08 -0.84
N VAL A 141 1.81 -5.30 -1.54
CA VAL A 141 1.44 -3.96 -2.01
C VAL A 141 0.25 -4.03 -2.97
N ASP A 142 0.29 -4.97 -3.93
CA ASP A 142 -0.83 -5.18 -4.85
C ASP A 142 -2.09 -5.64 -4.12
N SER A 143 -1.95 -6.63 -3.25
CA SER A 143 -3.09 -7.19 -2.51
C SER A 143 -3.69 -6.22 -1.51
N SER A 144 -2.94 -5.24 -1.01
CA SER A 144 -3.47 -4.22 -0.10
C SER A 144 -4.43 -3.23 -0.77
N PHE A 145 -4.43 -3.13 -2.09
CA PHE A 145 -5.28 -2.23 -2.87
C PHE A 145 -6.42 -2.91 -3.63
N TYR A 146 -6.58 -4.22 -3.53
CA TYR A 146 -7.55 -4.98 -4.34
C TYR A 146 -9.00 -4.49 -4.17
N PHE A 147 -9.39 -4.08 -2.97
CA PHE A 147 -10.76 -3.60 -2.70
C PHE A 147 -11.11 -2.32 -3.46
N ASN A 148 -10.12 -1.49 -3.78
CA ASN A 148 -10.33 -0.30 -4.60
C ASN A 148 -10.76 -0.69 -6.02
N ARG A 149 -10.28 -1.83 -6.52
CA ARG A 149 -10.63 -2.33 -7.85
C ARG A 149 -12.09 -2.75 -7.97
N TYR A 150 -12.72 -3.18 -6.89
CA TYR A 150 -14.15 -3.54 -6.89
C TYR A 150 -15.06 -2.35 -7.19
N LEU A 151 -14.58 -1.12 -6.97
CA LEU A 151 -15.34 0.10 -7.24
C LEU A 151 -15.31 0.51 -8.72
N SER A 152 -14.44 -0.10 -9.53
CA SER A 152 -14.19 0.28 -10.91
C SER A 152 -14.32 -0.92 -11.86
N GLU A 153 -15.54 -1.39 -12.02
CA GLU A 153 -15.87 -2.64 -12.71
C GLU A 153 -15.39 -2.70 -14.18
N ASN A 154 -15.27 -1.56 -14.86
CA ASN A 154 -14.94 -1.48 -16.29
C ASN A 154 -13.75 -0.58 -16.61
N CYS A 155 -12.80 -0.43 -15.69
CA CYS A 155 -11.67 0.47 -15.91
C CYS A 155 -10.38 -0.26 -16.24
N ASP A 156 -9.91 -0.10 -17.46
CA ASP A 156 -8.67 -0.70 -17.94
C ASP A 156 -7.43 0.14 -17.64
N SER A 157 -7.58 1.39 -17.24
CA SER A 157 -6.47 2.36 -17.22
C SER A 157 -6.12 2.94 -15.85
N ASN A 158 -7.04 2.98 -14.89
CA ASN A 158 -6.81 3.62 -13.58
C ASN A 158 -7.20 2.75 -12.42
N LEU A 159 -6.51 2.90 -11.29
CA LEU A 159 -6.74 2.12 -10.07
C LEU A 159 -8.18 2.27 -9.55
N MET A 160 -8.71 3.49 -9.56
CA MET A 160 -10.04 3.84 -9.07
C MET A 160 -11.07 4.03 -10.20
N GLY A 161 -10.68 3.76 -11.44
CA GLY A 161 -11.53 4.01 -12.57
C GLY A 161 -11.76 5.49 -12.82
N ASN A 162 -12.88 5.78 -13.48
CA ASN A 162 -13.34 7.15 -13.72
C ASN A 162 -14.27 7.65 -12.60
N LEU A 163 -14.18 7.06 -11.41
CA LEU A 163 -15.00 7.45 -10.27
C LEU A 163 -14.65 8.87 -9.81
N THR A 164 -15.67 9.65 -9.62
CA THR A 164 -15.53 10.98 -9.01
C THR A 164 -15.23 10.85 -7.50
N PRO A 165 -14.61 11.88 -6.88
CA PRO A 165 -14.42 11.89 -5.43
C PRO A 165 -15.73 11.66 -4.64
N GLU A 166 -16.87 12.11 -5.16
CA GLU A 166 -18.18 11.91 -4.56
C GLU A 166 -18.61 10.43 -4.62
N GLU A 167 -18.45 9.78 -5.77
CA GLU A 167 -18.74 8.34 -5.90
C GLU A 167 -17.84 7.50 -5.00
N ILE A 168 -16.55 7.84 -4.91
CA ILE A 168 -15.61 7.20 -4.00
C ILE A 168 -16.05 7.37 -2.54
N SER A 169 -16.46 8.56 -2.13
CA SER A 169 -16.88 8.85 -0.75
C SER A 169 -18.15 8.11 -0.33
N ASN A 170 -18.99 7.70 -1.28
CA ASN A 170 -20.21 6.93 -1.01
C ASN A 170 -19.94 5.45 -0.69
N VAL A 171 -18.77 4.94 -1.09
CA VAL A 171 -18.42 3.52 -0.94
C VAL A 171 -17.22 3.29 -0.01
N LEU A 172 -16.45 4.32 0.28
CA LEU A 172 -15.37 4.31 1.26
C LEU A 172 -15.73 5.21 2.46
N PRO A 173 -15.27 4.88 3.67
CA PRO A 173 -14.43 3.75 4.02
C PRO A 173 -15.19 2.42 4.01
N VAL A 174 -14.47 1.31 3.89
CA VAL A 174 -15.03 -0.04 4.01
C VAL A 174 -15.51 -0.26 5.43
N HIS A 175 -16.82 -0.45 5.63
CA HIS A 175 -17.42 -0.61 6.95
C HIS A 175 -17.36 -2.04 7.50
N LEU A 176 -17.32 -3.03 6.61
CA LEU A 176 -17.26 -4.44 6.97
C LEU A 176 -16.40 -5.18 5.95
N TYR A 177 -15.38 -5.85 6.44
CA TYR A 177 -14.54 -6.75 5.68
C TYR A 177 -14.57 -8.14 6.33
N ILE A 178 -14.95 -9.15 5.56
CA ILE A 178 -14.97 -10.55 6.01
C ILE A 178 -14.10 -11.34 5.05
N GLY A 179 -13.03 -11.91 5.56
CA GLY A 179 -12.09 -12.72 4.81
C GLY A 179 -11.76 -14.02 5.53
N GLU A 180 -11.01 -14.87 4.86
CA GLU A 180 -10.46 -16.07 5.46
C GLU A 180 -9.37 -15.70 6.46
N LEU A 181 -9.26 -16.51 7.52
CA LEU A 181 -8.12 -16.47 8.42
C LEU A 181 -6.96 -17.18 7.71
N GLU A 182 -5.96 -16.43 7.30
CA GLU A 182 -4.67 -16.98 6.88
C GLU A 182 -3.78 -17.25 8.11
#